data_a9ceafc092ec5967371ca760ae74f37f
#
_entry.id   a9ceafc092ec5967371ca760ae74f37f
#
_cell.length_a   1.000
_cell.length_b   1.000
_cell.length_c   1.000
_cell.angle_alpha   90.00
_cell.angle_beta   90.00
_cell.angle_gamma   90.00
#
_symmetry.space_group_name_H-M   'P 1'
#
loop_
_entity.id
_entity.type
_entity.pdbx_description
1 polymer ?
#
loop_
_entity_poly.entity_id
_entity_poly.type
_entity_poly.pdbx_seq_one_letter_code
_entity_poly.pdbx_strand_id
1 'polypeptide(L)'
;PYLNAVIEGYDVDLVPCYHVSSTAEMKCAVDRTPFHTRYLIDKIAPLREDVLLLKQFCKGGGVYGSDHMTGGFSGYLCELLILHYGGFTQFMEAASKFRYGEVIDIEGYYPDRKSVRALFTEPLIVIDPTDKSRNVAAALTPTRFSEFIELARDYCEKPGSCYFIPDA
;
A
#
# COMPACT_ATOMS: atom_id res chain seq x y z
N PRO A 1 15.96 8.65 13.19
CA PRO A 1 16.78 7.67 13.90
C PRO A 1 15.91 6.59 14.51
N TYR A 2 16.31 5.33 14.40
CA TYR A 2 15.64 4.17 14.99
C TYR A 2 16.70 3.29 15.63
N LEU A 3 16.29 2.42 16.54
CA LEU A 3 17.14 1.40 17.15
C LEU A 3 16.75 0.04 16.56
N ASN A 4 17.70 -0.65 15.94
CA ASN A 4 17.51 -2.03 15.52
C ASN A 4 18.05 -2.95 16.63
N ALA A 5 17.30 -3.99 16.95
CA ALA A 5 17.67 -5.00 17.95
C ALA A 5 17.16 -6.38 17.52
N VAL A 6 17.86 -7.43 17.96
CA VAL A 6 17.37 -8.80 17.86
C VAL A 6 16.77 -9.20 19.20
N ILE A 7 15.45 -9.45 19.23
CA ILE A 7 14.72 -9.84 20.43
C ILE A 7 14.07 -11.21 20.18
N GLU A 8 14.43 -12.20 20.97
CA GLU A 8 13.95 -13.58 20.83
C GLU A 8 14.12 -14.18 19.41
N GLY A 9 15.19 -13.77 18.70
CA GLY A 9 15.50 -14.23 17.34
C GLY A 9 14.79 -13.44 16.23
N TYR A 10 14.02 -12.41 16.56
CA TYR A 10 13.38 -11.52 15.59
C TYR A 10 14.15 -10.20 15.46
N ASP A 11 14.30 -9.72 14.23
CA ASP A 11 14.76 -8.36 13.97
C ASP A 11 13.66 -7.37 14.34
N VAL A 12 13.97 -6.44 15.24
CA VAL A 12 13.03 -5.47 15.79
C VAL A 12 13.55 -4.06 15.58
N ASP A 13 12.80 -3.24 14.89
CA ASP A 13 13.04 -1.80 14.77
C ASP A 13 12.22 -1.03 15.80
N LEU A 14 12.90 -0.35 16.71
CA LEU A 14 12.28 0.57 17.67
C LEU A 14 12.35 1.98 17.12
N VAL A 15 11.22 2.51 16.71
CA VAL A 15 11.12 3.82 16.05
C VAL A 15 10.37 4.78 16.96
N PRO A 16 11.05 5.79 17.57
CA PRO A 16 10.36 6.77 18.38
C PRO A 16 9.49 7.69 17.52
N CYS A 17 8.31 8.04 18.00
CA CYS A 17 7.42 9.01 17.39
C CYS A 17 6.91 10.01 18.44
N TYR A 18 6.48 11.18 17.99
CA TYR A 18 5.82 12.14 18.86
C TYR A 18 4.38 11.71 19.11
N HIS A 19 3.94 11.88 20.35
CA HIS A 19 2.52 11.75 20.67
C HIS A 19 1.80 13.03 20.21
N VAL A 20 1.01 12.91 19.15
CA VAL A 20 0.25 14.01 18.56
C VAL A 20 -1.24 13.66 18.51
N SER A 21 -2.10 14.65 18.62
CA SER A 21 -3.56 14.44 18.66
C SER A 21 -4.19 14.37 17.28
N SER A 22 -3.51 14.92 16.26
CA SER A 22 -3.99 14.92 14.86
C SER A 22 -2.82 14.84 13.87
N THR A 23 -3.11 14.45 12.64
CA THR A 23 -2.13 14.43 11.54
C THR A 23 -1.62 15.83 11.19
N ALA A 24 -2.36 16.89 11.51
CA ALA A 24 -1.92 18.28 11.32
C ALA A 24 -0.78 18.69 12.27
N GLU A 25 -0.59 18.00 13.40
CA GLU A 25 0.42 18.29 14.42
C GLU A 25 1.69 17.47 14.26
N MET A 26 1.77 16.60 13.25
CA MET A 26 2.92 15.72 13.02
C MET A 26 4.20 16.53 12.81
N LYS A 27 5.28 16.05 13.41
CA LYS A 27 6.63 16.61 13.31
C LYS A 27 7.53 15.77 12.40
N CYS A 28 7.21 14.50 12.25
CA CYS A 28 7.90 13.58 11.36
C CYS A 28 6.95 12.52 10.75
N ALA A 29 7.41 11.85 9.70
CA ALA A 29 6.57 10.89 8.97
C ALA A 29 6.12 9.70 9.84
N VAL A 30 6.91 9.35 10.85
CA VAL A 30 6.62 8.21 11.75
C VAL A 30 5.45 8.49 12.69
N ASP A 31 5.18 9.76 13.00
CA ASP A 31 4.06 10.16 13.87
C ASP A 31 2.70 9.74 13.28
N ARG A 32 2.66 9.40 11.99
CA ARG A 32 1.47 8.91 11.29
C ARG A 32 1.14 7.46 11.63
N THR A 33 2.12 6.65 11.99
CA THR A 33 1.95 5.21 12.22
C THR A 33 0.86 4.86 13.23
N PRO A 34 0.72 5.54 14.39
CA PRO A 34 -0.38 5.26 15.32
C PRO A 34 -1.77 5.51 14.72
N PHE A 35 -1.94 6.49 13.83
CA PHE A 35 -3.22 6.75 13.16
C PHE A 35 -3.55 5.63 12.16
N HIS A 36 -2.57 5.19 11.37
CA HIS A 36 -2.72 4.07 10.46
C HIS A 36 -3.12 2.79 11.20
N THR A 37 -2.44 2.48 12.29
CA THR A 37 -2.74 1.30 13.10
C THR A 37 -4.15 1.34 13.66
N ARG A 38 -4.58 2.46 14.25
CA ARG A 38 -5.95 2.63 14.77
C ARG A 38 -7.00 2.50 13.68
N TYR A 39 -6.73 3.04 12.49
CA TYR A 39 -7.66 2.95 11.37
C TYR A 39 -7.86 1.52 10.88
N LEU A 40 -6.78 0.73 10.84
CA LEU A 40 -6.77 -0.60 10.23
C LEU A 40 -7.09 -1.74 11.18
N ILE A 41 -6.72 -1.65 12.48
CA ILE A 41 -6.60 -2.81 13.38
C ILE A 41 -7.83 -3.72 13.39
N ASP A 42 -9.02 -3.17 13.47
CA ASP A 42 -10.26 -3.93 13.49
C ASP A 42 -10.78 -4.27 12.08
N LYS A 43 -10.54 -3.39 11.12
CA LYS A 43 -11.03 -3.52 9.74
C LYS A 43 -10.28 -4.58 8.95
N ILE A 44 -8.98 -4.71 9.19
CA ILE A 44 -8.10 -5.62 8.43
C ILE A 44 -8.06 -7.03 9.03
N ALA A 45 -8.46 -7.22 10.28
CA ALA A 45 -8.40 -8.51 10.96
C ALA A 45 -9.02 -9.67 10.15
N PRO A 46 -10.22 -9.55 9.55
CA PRO A 46 -10.81 -10.61 8.73
C PRO A 46 -10.13 -10.81 7.37
N LEU A 47 -9.31 -9.86 6.91
CA LEU A 47 -8.65 -9.85 5.61
C LEU A 47 -7.13 -10.09 5.72
N ARG A 48 -6.64 -10.51 6.88
CA ARG A 48 -5.21 -10.67 7.16
C ARG A 48 -4.49 -11.56 6.16
N GLU A 49 -5.09 -12.71 5.82
CA GLU A 49 -4.49 -13.66 4.89
C GLU A 49 -4.38 -13.07 3.47
N ASP A 50 -5.40 -12.33 3.03
CA ASP A 50 -5.40 -11.64 1.74
C ASP A 50 -4.31 -10.57 1.66
N VAL A 51 -4.08 -9.84 2.75
CA VAL A 51 -2.97 -8.88 2.85
C VAL A 51 -1.62 -9.56 2.74
N LEU A 52 -1.43 -10.69 3.42
CA LEU A 52 -0.19 -11.47 3.34
C LEU A 52 0.03 -12.00 1.93
N LEU A 53 -1.02 -12.49 1.27
CA LEU A 53 -0.97 -12.92 -0.13
C LEU A 53 -0.54 -11.78 -1.05
N LEU A 54 -1.14 -10.59 -0.93
CA LEU A 54 -0.77 -9.46 -1.76
C LEU A 54 0.68 -9.03 -1.51
N LYS A 55 1.11 -8.93 -0.26
CA LYS A 55 2.50 -8.62 0.08
C LYS A 55 3.47 -9.63 -0.53
N GLN A 56 3.13 -10.92 -0.46
CA GLN A 56 3.96 -11.98 -1.03
C GLN A 56 3.94 -11.96 -2.57
N PHE A 57 2.80 -11.69 -3.20
CA PHE A 57 2.70 -11.49 -4.65
C PHE A 57 3.57 -10.32 -5.12
N CYS A 58 3.53 -9.18 -4.43
CA CYS A 58 4.40 -8.05 -4.73
C CYS A 58 5.89 -8.38 -4.56
N LYS A 59 6.24 -9.20 -3.56
CA LYS A 59 7.63 -9.68 -3.37
C LYS A 59 8.05 -10.60 -4.52
N GLY A 60 7.20 -11.56 -4.90
CA GLY A 60 7.43 -12.45 -6.04
C GLY A 60 7.66 -11.68 -7.34
N GLY A 61 6.88 -10.65 -7.58
CA GLY A 61 7.01 -9.80 -8.77
C GLY A 61 8.06 -8.68 -8.67
N GLY A 62 8.84 -8.61 -7.58
CA GLY A 62 9.91 -7.59 -7.41
C GLY A 62 9.41 -6.14 -7.27
N VAL A 63 8.13 -5.96 -6.91
CA VAL A 63 7.48 -4.63 -6.79
C VAL A 63 7.10 -4.26 -5.35
N TYR A 64 7.56 -5.01 -4.35
CA TYR A 64 7.32 -4.73 -2.94
C TYR A 64 8.41 -3.85 -2.34
N GLY A 65 8.02 -2.75 -1.75
CA GLY A 65 8.89 -1.78 -1.08
C GLY A 65 8.69 -0.37 -1.63
N SER A 66 8.61 0.61 -0.72
CA SER A 66 8.44 2.04 -1.07
C SER A 66 9.73 2.84 -0.92
N ASP A 67 10.86 2.17 -0.78
CA ASP A 67 12.16 2.81 -0.79
C ASP A 67 12.53 3.31 -2.21
N HIS A 68 13.49 4.23 -2.28
CA HIS A 68 13.89 4.86 -3.54
C HIS A 68 14.41 3.88 -4.60
N MET A 69 15.00 2.76 -4.19
CA MET A 69 15.55 1.77 -5.11
C MET A 69 14.45 0.91 -5.73
N THR A 70 13.47 0.53 -4.91
CA THR A 70 12.36 -0.30 -5.34
C THR A 70 11.26 0.52 -6.01
N GLY A 71 10.81 1.61 -5.41
CA GLY A 71 9.74 2.47 -5.93
C GLY A 71 8.42 1.72 -6.14
N GLY A 72 8.13 0.74 -5.30
CA GLY A 72 7.01 -0.19 -5.41
C GLY A 72 5.94 0.00 -4.33
N PHE A 73 5.25 -1.08 -4.01
CA PHE A 73 4.11 -1.10 -3.07
C PHE A 73 4.59 -1.18 -1.63
N SER A 74 4.20 -0.22 -0.79
CA SER A 74 4.42 -0.28 0.65
C SER A 74 3.46 -1.26 1.33
N GLY A 75 3.82 -1.74 2.53
CA GLY A 75 2.93 -2.60 3.32
C GLY A 75 1.58 -1.97 3.61
N TYR A 76 1.56 -0.68 3.99
CA TYR A 76 0.32 0.07 4.24
C TYR A 76 -0.53 0.26 2.98
N LEU A 77 0.09 0.47 1.82
CA LEU A 77 -0.62 0.51 0.54
C LEU A 77 -1.33 -0.83 0.26
N CYS A 78 -0.64 -1.95 0.45
CA CYS A 78 -1.25 -3.28 0.29
C CYS A 78 -2.46 -3.49 1.21
N GLU A 79 -2.36 -3.07 2.46
CA GLU A 79 -3.44 -3.15 3.44
C GLU A 79 -4.68 -2.35 3.02
N LEU A 80 -4.49 -1.10 2.56
CA LEU A 80 -5.58 -0.26 2.09
C LEU A 80 -6.24 -0.80 0.82
N LEU A 81 -5.46 -1.35 -0.12
CA LEU A 81 -5.98 -1.94 -1.35
C LEU A 81 -6.85 -3.16 -1.05
N ILE A 82 -6.39 -4.07 -0.19
CA ILE A 82 -7.17 -5.23 0.23
C ILE A 82 -8.43 -4.80 0.97
N LEU A 83 -8.33 -3.82 1.87
CA LEU A 83 -9.50 -3.29 2.59
C LEU A 83 -10.54 -2.73 1.62
N HIS A 84 -10.12 -1.94 0.64
CA HIS A 84 -11.02 -1.29 -0.31
C HIS A 84 -11.75 -2.29 -1.23
N TYR A 85 -11.04 -3.30 -1.73
CA TYR A 85 -11.61 -4.30 -2.66
C TYR A 85 -12.23 -5.51 -1.95
N GLY A 86 -11.99 -5.71 -0.65
CA GLY A 86 -12.57 -6.77 0.16
C GLY A 86 -11.88 -8.13 0.02
N GLY A 87 -10.68 -8.19 -0.54
CA GLY A 87 -9.87 -9.42 -0.64
C GLY A 87 -8.88 -9.42 -1.79
N PHE A 88 -8.00 -10.41 -1.78
CA PHE A 88 -6.93 -10.55 -2.77
C PHE A 88 -7.46 -10.77 -4.20
N THR A 89 -8.39 -11.71 -4.37
CA THR A 89 -8.95 -12.03 -5.70
C THR A 89 -9.66 -10.84 -6.31
N GLN A 90 -10.52 -10.16 -5.54
CA GLN A 90 -11.24 -8.98 -5.96
C GLN A 90 -10.30 -7.84 -6.35
N PHE A 91 -9.23 -7.66 -5.57
CA PHE A 91 -8.21 -6.68 -5.89
C PHE A 91 -7.48 -7.03 -7.19
N MET A 92 -7.03 -8.28 -7.39
CA MET A 92 -6.32 -8.69 -8.60
C MET A 92 -7.16 -8.51 -9.87
N GLU A 93 -8.45 -8.85 -9.81
CA GLU A 93 -9.40 -8.62 -10.91
C GLU A 93 -9.58 -7.12 -11.25
N ALA A 94 -9.59 -6.27 -10.23
CA ALA A 94 -9.65 -4.81 -10.43
C ALA A 94 -8.32 -4.29 -10.98
N ALA A 95 -7.20 -4.69 -10.38
CA ALA A 95 -5.86 -4.24 -10.73
C ALA A 95 -5.46 -4.59 -12.17
N SER A 96 -5.90 -5.74 -12.69
CA SER A 96 -5.69 -6.15 -14.09
C SER A 96 -6.27 -5.14 -15.10
N LYS A 97 -7.20 -4.28 -14.67
CA LYS A 97 -7.90 -3.28 -15.50
C LYS A 97 -7.46 -1.84 -15.20
N PHE A 98 -6.53 -1.66 -14.26
CA PHE A 98 -6.05 -0.34 -13.88
C PHE A 98 -5.43 0.40 -15.06
N ARG A 99 -5.51 1.73 -15.00
CA ARG A 99 -4.91 2.65 -15.94
C ARG A 99 -4.12 3.71 -15.19
N TYR A 100 -3.18 4.33 -15.87
CA TYR A 100 -2.45 5.45 -15.30
C TYR A 100 -3.39 6.53 -14.75
N GLY A 101 -3.12 6.96 -13.52
CA GLY A 101 -3.96 7.91 -12.81
C GLY A 101 -5.23 7.26 -12.20
N GLU A 102 -5.18 5.96 -11.86
CA GLU A 102 -6.22 5.32 -11.08
C GLU A 102 -6.37 5.97 -9.72
N VAL A 103 -7.61 6.19 -9.28
CA VAL A 103 -7.92 6.90 -8.03
C VAL A 103 -8.77 6.03 -7.12
N ILE A 104 -8.32 5.90 -5.89
CA ILE A 104 -9.02 5.21 -4.79
C ILE A 104 -9.11 6.20 -3.62
N ASP A 105 -10.33 6.59 -3.27
CA ASP A 105 -10.65 7.45 -2.13
C ASP A 105 -11.62 6.68 -1.23
N ILE A 106 -11.06 5.98 -0.23
CA ILE A 106 -11.80 5.02 0.61
C ILE A 106 -12.86 5.74 1.46
N GLU A 107 -12.52 6.91 1.98
CA GLU A 107 -13.39 7.70 2.86
C GLU A 107 -14.27 8.71 2.10
N GLY A 108 -14.08 8.85 0.78
CA GLY A 108 -14.87 9.79 -0.03
C GLY A 108 -14.61 11.26 0.30
N TYR A 109 -13.35 11.61 0.55
CA TYR A 109 -12.97 13.00 0.90
C TYR A 109 -13.15 13.99 -0.23
N TYR A 110 -13.13 13.50 -1.47
CA TYR A 110 -13.20 14.34 -2.66
C TYR A 110 -14.49 14.08 -3.43
N PRO A 111 -15.10 15.11 -4.06
CA PRO A 111 -16.38 14.96 -4.74
C PRO A 111 -16.30 14.09 -6.01
N ASP A 112 -15.13 14.03 -6.65
CA ASP A 112 -14.91 13.25 -7.87
C ASP A 112 -13.43 12.99 -8.16
N ARG A 113 -13.14 12.07 -9.08
CA ARG A 113 -11.78 11.71 -9.52
C ARG A 113 -11.03 12.90 -10.14
N LYS A 114 -11.73 13.84 -10.78
CA LYS A 114 -11.10 15.00 -11.42
C LYS A 114 -10.48 15.93 -10.37
N SER A 115 -11.20 16.15 -9.28
CA SER A 115 -10.72 16.95 -8.14
C SER A 115 -9.46 16.34 -7.52
N VAL A 116 -9.42 15.00 -7.37
CA VAL A 116 -8.22 14.30 -6.88
C VAL A 116 -7.07 14.45 -7.86
N ARG A 117 -7.29 14.23 -9.15
CA ARG A 117 -6.26 14.30 -10.19
C ARG A 117 -5.74 15.72 -10.46
N ALA A 118 -6.44 16.74 -10.00
CA ALA A 118 -5.94 18.11 -10.01
C ALA A 118 -4.85 18.35 -8.94
N LEU A 119 -4.83 17.52 -7.88
CA LEU A 119 -3.90 17.63 -6.76
C LEU A 119 -2.76 16.61 -6.83
N PHE A 120 -3.01 15.44 -7.43
CA PHE A 120 -2.09 14.33 -7.48
C PHE A 120 -1.88 13.85 -8.93
N THR A 121 -0.65 13.58 -9.31
CA THR A 121 -0.27 13.24 -10.70
C THR A 121 0.36 11.86 -10.85
N GLU A 122 0.48 11.13 -9.75
CA GLU A 122 1.10 9.82 -9.72
C GLU A 122 0.28 8.75 -10.47
N PRO A 123 0.90 7.63 -10.86
CA PRO A 123 0.23 6.58 -11.65
C PRO A 123 -0.91 5.90 -10.91
N LEU A 124 -0.79 5.75 -9.59
CA LEU A 124 -1.83 5.30 -8.67
C LEU A 124 -2.01 6.34 -7.57
N ILE A 125 -3.23 6.70 -7.30
CA ILE A 125 -3.58 7.65 -6.25
C ILE A 125 -4.49 6.94 -5.26
N VAL A 126 -3.99 6.71 -4.04
CA VAL A 126 -4.75 6.15 -2.92
C VAL A 126 -4.74 7.18 -1.80
N ILE A 127 -5.88 7.82 -1.60
CA ILE A 127 -6.01 8.86 -0.57
C ILE A 127 -5.90 8.21 0.81
N ASP A 128 -5.01 8.76 1.64
CA ASP A 128 -4.82 8.26 2.99
C ASP A 128 -6.08 8.51 3.84
N PRO A 129 -6.72 7.47 4.37
CA PRO A 129 -7.92 7.64 5.20
C PRO A 129 -7.71 8.48 6.46
N THR A 130 -6.46 8.65 6.88
CA THR A 130 -6.11 9.45 8.06
C THR A 130 -5.59 10.85 7.72
N ASP A 131 -5.31 11.12 6.43
CA ASP A 131 -4.77 12.39 5.95
C ASP A 131 -5.14 12.60 4.47
N LYS A 132 -6.24 13.29 4.23
CA LYS A 132 -6.76 13.54 2.86
C LYS A 132 -5.79 14.27 1.92
N SER A 133 -4.78 14.93 2.46
CA SER A 133 -3.76 15.64 1.66
C SER A 133 -2.62 14.73 1.17
N ARG A 134 -2.68 13.42 1.49
CA ARG A 134 -1.61 12.47 1.20
C ARG A 134 -2.06 11.38 0.23
N ASN A 135 -1.23 11.11 -0.79
CA ASN A 135 -1.31 9.90 -1.58
C ASN A 135 -0.41 8.80 -0.97
N VAL A 136 -1.00 7.69 -0.52
CA VAL A 136 -0.24 6.56 0.05
C VAL A 136 0.66 5.89 -1.00
N ALA A 137 0.27 5.95 -2.26
CA ALA A 137 1.03 5.38 -3.38
C ALA A 137 2.05 6.36 -3.99
N ALA A 138 2.38 7.47 -3.33
CA ALA A 138 3.27 8.50 -3.88
C ALA A 138 4.68 8.00 -4.23
N ALA A 139 5.18 6.96 -3.59
CA ALA A 139 6.48 6.35 -3.89
C ALA A 139 6.43 5.39 -5.09
N LEU A 140 5.25 4.98 -5.54
CA LEU A 140 5.08 4.01 -6.63
C LEU A 140 5.43 4.65 -7.96
N THR A 141 6.47 4.12 -8.60
CA THR A 141 6.92 4.61 -9.91
C THR A 141 5.99 4.13 -11.03
N PRO A 142 5.92 4.86 -12.16
CA PRO A 142 5.17 4.42 -13.34
C PRO A 142 5.58 3.04 -13.85
N THR A 143 6.87 2.72 -13.79
CA THR A 143 7.42 1.42 -14.19
C THR A 143 6.88 0.31 -13.31
N ARG A 144 7.02 0.43 -11.98
CA ARG A 144 6.53 -0.58 -11.02
C ARG A 144 5.02 -0.74 -11.04
N PHE A 145 4.30 0.35 -11.28
CA PHE A 145 2.86 0.30 -11.48
C PHE A 145 2.46 -0.51 -12.73
N SER A 146 3.15 -0.29 -13.85
CA SER A 146 2.89 -1.01 -15.09
C SER A 146 3.25 -2.48 -14.97
N GLU A 147 4.40 -2.82 -14.39
CA GLU A 147 4.83 -4.18 -14.09
C GLU A 147 3.78 -4.92 -13.23
N PHE A 148 3.28 -4.25 -12.19
CA PHE A 148 2.24 -4.84 -11.34
C PHE A 148 0.95 -5.13 -12.10
N ILE A 149 0.50 -4.22 -12.98
CA ILE A 149 -0.71 -4.45 -13.81
C ILE A 149 -0.52 -5.67 -14.72
N GLU A 150 0.63 -5.81 -15.37
CA GLU A 150 0.92 -6.98 -16.22
C GLU A 150 0.93 -8.26 -15.39
N LEU A 151 1.62 -8.27 -14.23
CA LEU A 151 1.59 -9.41 -13.31
C LEU A 151 0.16 -9.78 -12.87
N ALA A 152 -0.67 -8.77 -12.61
CA ALA A 152 -2.07 -9.00 -12.23
C ALA A 152 -2.89 -9.59 -13.38
N ARG A 153 -2.67 -9.17 -14.62
CA ARG A 153 -3.30 -9.73 -15.82
C ARG A 153 -2.91 -11.18 -16.01
N ASP A 154 -1.61 -11.45 -16.02
CA ASP A 154 -1.07 -12.80 -16.20
C ASP A 154 -1.58 -13.75 -15.11
N TYR A 155 -1.61 -13.29 -13.86
CA TYR A 155 -2.16 -14.08 -12.76
C TYR A 155 -3.66 -14.36 -12.94
N CYS A 156 -4.45 -13.37 -13.36
CA CYS A 156 -5.88 -13.56 -13.60
C CYS A 156 -6.17 -14.54 -14.75
N GLU A 157 -5.31 -14.54 -15.78
CA GLU A 157 -5.44 -15.48 -16.91
C GLU A 157 -5.00 -16.88 -16.52
N LYS A 158 -3.89 -17.01 -15.79
CA LYS A 158 -3.31 -18.30 -15.40
C LYS A 158 -2.79 -18.24 -13.96
N PRO A 159 -3.64 -18.43 -12.96
CA PRO A 159 -3.21 -18.45 -11.56
C PRO A 159 -2.17 -19.54 -11.28
N GLY A 160 -1.16 -19.22 -10.48
CA GLY A 160 -0.11 -20.17 -10.13
C GLY A 160 0.74 -19.70 -8.94
N SER A 161 1.39 -20.64 -8.27
CA SER A 161 2.24 -20.35 -7.12
C SER A 161 3.56 -19.64 -7.49
N CYS A 162 3.98 -19.70 -8.75
CA CYS A 162 5.21 -19.08 -9.25
C CYS A 162 5.23 -17.56 -9.03
N TYR A 163 4.07 -16.88 -9.08
CA TYR A 163 3.98 -15.44 -8.83
C TYR A 163 4.32 -15.00 -7.41
N PHE A 164 4.37 -15.93 -6.46
CA PHE A 164 4.65 -15.66 -5.05
C PHE A 164 6.09 -15.96 -4.65
N ILE A 165 6.91 -16.45 -5.58
CA ILE A 165 8.30 -16.85 -5.35
C ILE A 165 9.20 -15.77 -5.96
N PRO A 166 9.99 -15.03 -5.14
CA PRO A 166 10.96 -14.09 -5.68
C PRO A 166 12.01 -14.79 -6.54
N ASP A 167 12.40 -14.16 -7.64
CA ASP A 167 13.56 -14.59 -8.41
C ASP A 167 14.83 -14.55 -7.52
N ALA A 168 15.70 -15.57 -7.66
CA ALA A 168 16.89 -15.75 -6.86
C ALA A 168 18.02 -14.77 -7.28
#